data_b55ec04fa9fa35ff00ad3fa9c392ae09
#
_entry.id   b55ec04fa9fa35ff00ad3fa9c392ae09
#
_cell.length_a   1.000
_cell.length_b   1.000
_cell.length_c   1.000
_cell.angle_alpha   90.00
_cell.angle_beta   90.00
_cell.angle_gamma   90.00
#
_symmetry.space_group_name_H-M   'P 1'
#
loop_
_entity.id
_entity.type
_entity.pdbx_description
1 polymer ?
#
loop_
_entity_poly.entity_id
_entity_poly.type
_entity_poly.pdbx_seq_one_letter_code
_entity_poly.pdbx_strand_id
1 'polypeptide(L)'
;LDYRAARPVAAWEFHRVPASTSLSSLNRIGIDESGKGDYFGPLVIAAVFVTPALEQDLALMQVRDSKKISDGRILELAPDIRLLCPHSLVAIGPQRYNELYAKIKNLNRLLAWGHARALENLLQQVECDLAIADQFGDERLILNALQEKGKQIRLVQRTKAESDLAVAAASILARAEFLQRLDRLSQELNTTLPKGASPAVELAGRMVVKKYGRDRLGTVAKLHFKTTKQVLGET
;
A
#
# COMPACT_ATOMS: atom_id res chain seq x y z
N LEU A 1 -12.65 -24.11 4.85
CA LEU A 1 -11.30 -23.93 4.35
C LEU A 1 -10.34 -24.62 5.28
N ASP A 2 -9.90 -25.79 4.87
CA ASP A 2 -9.11 -26.78 5.60
C ASP A 2 -7.66 -26.30 5.75
N TYR A 3 -7.22 -26.17 7.00
CA TYR A 3 -5.85 -25.81 7.36
C TYR A 3 -5.08 -27.11 7.61
N ARG A 4 -4.66 -27.80 6.56
CA ARG A 4 -3.79 -28.97 6.69
C ARG A 4 -2.40 -28.71 6.12
N ALA A 5 -1.42 -28.81 7.02
CA ALA A 5 0.00 -29.10 6.87
C ALA A 5 0.67 -28.69 5.55
N ALA A 6 1.35 -27.55 5.57
CA ALA A 6 2.34 -27.19 4.55
C ALA A 6 3.50 -28.19 4.58
N ARG A 7 3.75 -28.87 3.44
CA ARG A 7 4.99 -29.63 3.22
C ARG A 7 6.19 -28.68 3.28
N PRO A 8 7.36 -29.10 3.74
CA PRO A 8 8.55 -28.28 3.73
C PRO A 8 8.89 -27.94 2.27
N VAL A 9 8.98 -26.65 1.99
CA VAL A 9 9.38 -26.10 0.69
C VAL A 9 10.86 -26.47 0.49
N ALA A 10 11.18 -27.14 -0.62
CA ALA A 10 12.55 -27.44 -1.02
C ALA A 10 13.36 -26.14 -1.03
N ALA A 11 14.59 -26.18 -0.51
CA ALA A 11 15.51 -25.06 -0.52
C ALA A 11 15.75 -24.63 -1.97
N TRP A 12 15.18 -23.50 -2.38
CA TRP A 12 15.43 -22.89 -3.67
C TRP A 12 16.85 -22.32 -3.65
N GLU A 13 17.66 -22.75 -4.58
CA GLU A 13 18.92 -22.09 -4.87
C GLU A 13 18.63 -20.68 -5.37
N PHE A 14 18.71 -19.71 -4.46
CA PHE A 14 18.65 -18.29 -4.78
C PHE A 14 19.81 -17.99 -5.75
N HIS A 15 19.51 -17.68 -6.99
CA HIS A 15 20.49 -17.09 -7.89
C HIS A 15 20.93 -15.76 -7.24
N ARG A 16 22.08 -15.80 -6.57
CA ARG A 16 22.67 -14.60 -5.94
C ARG A 16 22.99 -13.61 -7.04
N VAL A 17 22.24 -12.54 -7.12
CA VAL A 17 22.75 -11.35 -7.80
C VAL A 17 24.06 -11.01 -7.11
N PRO A 18 25.20 -10.87 -7.83
CA PRO A 18 26.46 -10.53 -7.21
C PRO A 18 26.30 -9.30 -6.33
N ALA A 19 26.96 -9.29 -5.17
CA ALA A 19 26.87 -8.18 -4.22
C ALA A 19 27.29 -6.80 -4.81
N SER A 20 27.94 -6.82 -5.96
CA SER A 20 28.38 -5.65 -6.72
C SER A 20 27.36 -5.12 -7.75
N THR A 21 26.25 -5.83 -8.01
CA THR A 21 25.26 -5.39 -9.00
C THR A 21 24.36 -4.34 -8.38
N SER A 22 24.34 -3.12 -8.92
CA SER A 22 23.40 -2.09 -8.53
C SER A 22 21.97 -2.55 -8.84
N LEU A 23 21.04 -2.43 -7.88
CA LEU A 23 19.63 -2.79 -8.10
C LEU A 23 18.99 -1.95 -9.22
N SER A 24 19.51 -0.74 -9.46
CA SER A 24 19.08 0.14 -10.55
C SER A 24 19.40 -0.38 -11.95
N SER A 25 20.32 -1.32 -12.10
CA SER A 25 20.61 -1.98 -13.38
C SER A 25 19.70 -3.18 -13.69
N LEU A 26 18.76 -3.50 -12.82
CA LEU A 26 17.87 -4.65 -12.94
C LEU A 26 16.41 -4.24 -13.15
N ASN A 27 15.67 -5.06 -13.91
CA ASN A 27 14.23 -5.00 -13.89
C ASN A 27 13.74 -5.36 -12.49
N ARG A 28 12.85 -4.54 -11.92
CA ARG A 28 12.34 -4.75 -10.57
C ARG A 28 10.94 -4.20 -10.36
N ILE A 29 10.25 -4.74 -9.37
CA ILE A 29 8.96 -4.24 -8.91
C ILE A 29 9.18 -3.56 -7.57
N GLY A 30 8.82 -2.26 -7.46
CA GLY A 30 8.72 -1.56 -6.18
C GLY A 30 7.32 -1.66 -5.62
N ILE A 31 7.19 -1.84 -4.29
CA ILE A 31 5.90 -1.95 -3.61
C ILE A 31 5.89 -1.02 -2.40
N ASP A 32 4.80 -0.26 -2.24
CA ASP A 32 4.58 0.60 -1.07
C ASP A 32 3.09 0.76 -0.79
N GLU A 33 2.75 1.31 0.40
CA GLU A 33 1.37 1.53 0.84
C GLU A 33 1.10 2.97 1.27
N SER A 34 -0.19 3.35 1.22
CA SER A 34 -0.71 4.60 1.81
C SER A 34 -2.00 4.36 2.56
N GLY A 35 -2.29 5.20 3.55
CA GLY A 35 -3.50 5.12 4.35
C GLY A 35 -3.37 4.23 5.60
N LYS A 36 -2.22 3.62 5.87
CA LYS A 36 -1.98 2.79 7.06
C LYS A 36 -2.14 3.56 8.38
N GLY A 37 -1.67 4.80 8.41
CA GLY A 37 -1.74 5.69 9.58
C GLY A 37 -2.92 6.65 9.57
N ASP A 38 -3.81 6.57 8.59
CA ASP A 38 -4.94 7.47 8.42
C ASP A 38 -6.24 6.80 8.91
N TYR A 39 -6.97 7.47 9.80
CA TYR A 39 -8.24 6.99 10.33
C TYR A 39 -9.30 6.85 9.25
N PHE A 40 -9.48 7.91 8.45
CA PHE A 40 -10.40 7.93 7.32
C PHE A 40 -9.77 7.38 6.04
N GLY A 41 -10.63 6.95 5.12
CA GLY A 41 -10.21 6.53 3.80
C GLY A 41 -9.65 5.10 3.73
N PRO A 42 -9.24 4.67 2.55
CA PRO A 42 -8.81 3.30 2.28
C PRO A 42 -7.41 3.00 2.84
N LEU A 43 -7.06 1.71 2.84
CA LEU A 43 -5.67 1.26 2.76
C LEU A 43 -5.39 0.97 1.28
N VAL A 44 -4.34 1.58 0.73
CA VAL A 44 -3.94 1.40 -0.67
C VAL A 44 -2.54 0.84 -0.73
N ILE A 45 -2.36 -0.21 -1.52
CA ILE A 45 -1.07 -0.79 -1.85
C ILE A 45 -0.85 -0.63 -3.34
N ALA A 46 0.35 -0.20 -3.75
CA ALA A 46 0.77 -0.10 -5.13
C ALA A 46 1.99 -0.98 -5.40
N ALA A 47 2.03 -1.61 -6.57
CA ALA A 47 3.20 -2.25 -7.13
C ALA A 47 3.51 -1.61 -8.49
N VAL A 48 4.76 -1.25 -8.75
CA VAL A 48 5.21 -0.60 -9.98
C VAL A 48 6.42 -1.33 -10.55
N PHE A 49 6.35 -1.74 -11.81
CA PHE A 49 7.47 -2.35 -12.52
C PHE A 49 8.33 -1.30 -13.18
N VAL A 50 9.64 -1.39 -12.97
CA VAL A 50 10.63 -0.43 -13.49
C VAL A 50 11.79 -1.19 -14.13
N THR A 51 12.10 -0.84 -15.37
CA THR A 51 13.34 -1.22 -16.08
C THR A 51 14.40 -0.14 -15.92
N PRO A 52 15.67 -0.39 -16.22
CA PRO A 52 16.71 0.67 -16.24
C PRO A 52 16.38 1.86 -17.14
N ALA A 53 15.67 1.65 -18.25
CA ALA A 53 15.22 2.73 -19.13
C ALA A 53 14.13 3.58 -18.45
N LEU A 54 13.09 2.93 -17.90
CA LEU A 54 12.03 3.63 -17.16
C LEU A 54 12.52 4.36 -15.93
N GLU A 55 13.62 3.88 -15.31
CA GLU A 55 14.25 4.56 -14.17
C GLU A 55 14.79 5.93 -14.55
N GLN A 56 15.38 6.06 -15.75
CA GLN A 56 15.87 7.35 -16.25
C GLN A 56 14.71 8.34 -16.43
N ASP A 57 13.59 7.90 -17.00
CA ASP A 57 12.39 8.73 -17.17
C ASP A 57 11.81 9.17 -15.83
N LEU A 58 11.70 8.25 -14.86
CA LEU A 58 11.24 8.56 -13.51
C LEU A 58 12.17 9.57 -12.80
N ALA A 59 13.48 9.46 -13.01
CA ALA A 59 14.46 10.40 -12.47
C ALA A 59 14.29 11.81 -13.10
N LEU A 60 14.08 11.90 -14.42
CA LEU A 60 13.80 13.17 -15.11
C LEU A 60 12.51 13.83 -14.60
N MET A 61 11.49 13.04 -14.27
CA MET A 61 10.25 13.51 -13.65
C MET A 61 10.44 13.93 -12.18
N GLN A 62 11.62 13.76 -11.61
CA GLN A 62 11.93 14.02 -10.20
C GLN A 62 11.09 13.17 -9.23
N VAL A 63 10.79 11.92 -9.62
CA VAL A 63 10.13 10.95 -8.77
C VAL A 63 11.00 10.69 -7.54
N ARG A 64 10.40 10.79 -6.37
CA ARG A 64 11.03 10.54 -5.06
C ARG A 64 9.95 10.16 -4.04
N ASP A 65 10.38 9.72 -2.85
CA ASP A 65 9.50 9.35 -1.74
C ASP A 65 8.34 10.34 -1.57
N SER A 66 7.11 9.83 -1.59
CA SER A 66 5.88 10.64 -1.49
C SER A 66 5.79 11.48 -0.23
N LYS A 67 6.50 11.09 0.84
CA LYS A 67 6.56 11.84 2.11
C LYS A 67 7.36 13.14 1.99
N LYS A 68 8.18 13.27 0.93
CA LYS A 68 9.06 14.42 0.67
C LYS A 68 8.50 15.42 -0.36
N ILE A 69 7.30 15.16 -0.87
CA ILE A 69 6.65 16.01 -1.87
C ILE A 69 5.22 16.33 -1.44
N SER A 70 4.67 17.45 -1.95
CA SER A 70 3.31 17.86 -1.63
C SER A 70 2.25 16.94 -2.24
N ASP A 71 1.07 16.88 -1.62
CA ASP A 71 -0.06 16.13 -2.18
C ASP A 71 -0.44 16.63 -3.60
N GLY A 72 -0.35 17.94 -3.87
CA GLY A 72 -0.57 18.49 -5.22
C GLY A 72 0.39 17.90 -6.24
N ARG A 73 1.70 17.89 -5.91
CA ARG A 73 2.72 17.33 -6.80
C ARG A 73 2.54 15.80 -6.98
N ILE A 74 2.08 15.08 -5.96
CA ILE A 74 1.74 13.65 -6.06
C ILE A 74 0.62 13.44 -7.08
N LEU A 75 -0.44 14.26 -7.02
CA LEU A 75 -1.58 14.16 -7.93
C LEU A 75 -1.22 14.53 -9.37
N GLU A 76 -0.24 15.42 -9.57
CA GLU A 76 0.31 15.76 -10.89
C GLU A 76 1.17 14.63 -11.48
N LEU A 77 2.04 13.99 -10.66
CA LEU A 77 2.95 12.94 -11.13
C LEU A 77 2.25 11.60 -11.38
N ALA A 78 1.22 11.29 -10.62
CA ALA A 78 0.60 9.96 -10.66
C ALA A 78 0.04 9.56 -12.04
N PRO A 79 -0.62 10.44 -12.83
CA PRO A 79 -1.06 10.11 -14.19
C PRO A 79 0.09 9.70 -15.10
N ASP A 80 1.21 10.44 -15.07
CA ASP A 80 2.36 10.18 -15.91
C ASP A 80 3.05 8.86 -15.53
N ILE A 81 3.19 8.58 -14.22
CA ILE A 81 3.72 7.29 -13.75
C ILE A 81 2.81 6.13 -14.20
N ARG A 82 1.48 6.31 -14.13
CA ARG A 82 0.53 5.28 -14.59
C ARG A 82 0.62 5.02 -16.09
N LEU A 83 0.89 6.05 -16.88
CA LEU A 83 1.06 5.92 -18.33
C LEU A 83 2.40 5.24 -18.67
N LEU A 84 3.45 5.59 -17.94
CA LEU A 84 4.83 5.16 -18.21
C LEU A 84 5.10 3.73 -17.74
N CYS A 85 4.64 3.38 -16.54
CA CYS A 85 5.03 2.14 -15.87
C CYS A 85 3.87 1.13 -15.75
N PRO A 86 4.08 -0.15 -16.09
CA PRO A 86 3.17 -1.22 -15.67
C PRO A 86 3.01 -1.20 -14.15
N HIS A 87 1.77 -1.25 -13.67
CA HIS A 87 1.49 -1.11 -12.25
C HIS A 87 0.24 -1.89 -11.83
N SER A 88 0.11 -2.13 -10.53
CA SER A 88 -1.08 -2.68 -9.91
C SER A 88 -1.42 -1.88 -8.66
N LEU A 89 -2.71 -1.60 -8.46
CA LEU A 89 -3.25 -0.93 -7.29
C LEU A 89 -4.26 -1.84 -6.59
N VAL A 90 -4.08 -2.05 -5.30
CA VAL A 90 -5.02 -2.74 -4.41
C VAL A 90 -5.53 -1.74 -3.40
N ALA A 91 -6.76 -1.27 -3.60
CA ALA A 91 -7.40 -0.32 -2.70
C ALA A 91 -8.48 -1.03 -1.86
N ILE A 92 -8.28 -1.04 -0.54
CA ILE A 92 -9.19 -1.65 0.44
C ILE A 92 -9.96 -0.52 1.10
N GLY A 93 -11.21 -0.30 0.67
CA GLY A 93 -12.09 0.72 1.26
C GLY A 93 -12.40 0.44 2.74
N PRO A 94 -12.81 1.46 3.52
CA PRO A 94 -12.94 1.34 4.97
C PRO A 94 -13.87 0.22 5.41
N GLN A 95 -15.02 0.04 4.77
CA GLN A 95 -15.94 -1.04 5.10
C GLN A 95 -15.27 -2.41 4.93
N ARG A 96 -14.67 -2.66 3.78
CA ARG A 96 -13.97 -3.91 3.50
C ARG A 96 -12.75 -4.11 4.40
N TYR A 97 -12.05 -3.00 4.72
CA TYR A 97 -10.95 -3.00 5.68
C TYR A 97 -11.42 -3.51 7.05
N ASN A 98 -12.53 -2.98 7.56
CA ASN A 98 -13.08 -3.36 8.86
C ASN A 98 -13.49 -4.84 8.90
N GLU A 99 -14.12 -5.35 7.83
CA GLU A 99 -14.48 -6.78 7.70
C GLU A 99 -13.23 -7.68 7.73
N LEU A 100 -12.20 -7.32 6.98
CA LEU A 100 -10.94 -8.07 6.92
C LEU A 100 -10.20 -8.00 8.25
N TYR A 101 -10.12 -6.80 8.86
CA TYR A 101 -9.43 -6.60 10.12
C TYR A 101 -10.10 -7.36 11.27
N ALA A 102 -11.43 -7.42 11.29
CA ALA A 102 -12.16 -8.20 12.28
C ALA A 102 -11.81 -9.70 12.26
N LYS A 103 -11.50 -10.25 11.07
CA LYS A 103 -11.08 -11.64 10.88
C LYS A 103 -9.60 -11.86 11.18
N ILE A 104 -8.74 -10.98 10.66
CA ILE A 104 -7.28 -11.12 10.71
C ILE A 104 -6.70 -10.64 12.04
N LYS A 105 -7.26 -9.58 12.62
CA LYS A 105 -6.85 -8.92 13.90
C LYS A 105 -5.36 -8.57 13.97
N ASN A 106 -4.71 -8.41 12.83
CA ASN A 106 -3.29 -8.10 12.72
C ASN A 106 -3.02 -7.27 11.47
N LEU A 107 -2.60 -6.02 11.68
CA LEU A 107 -2.36 -5.07 10.59
C LEU A 107 -1.23 -5.54 9.66
N ASN A 108 -0.15 -6.11 10.20
CA ASN A 108 0.98 -6.56 9.38
C ASN A 108 0.58 -7.74 8.47
N ARG A 109 -0.31 -8.63 8.92
CA ARG A 109 -0.88 -9.69 8.07
C ARG A 109 -1.78 -9.13 6.97
N LEU A 110 -2.58 -8.11 7.28
CA LEU A 110 -3.43 -7.45 6.27
C LEU A 110 -2.57 -6.72 5.23
N LEU A 111 -1.51 -6.03 5.65
CA LEU A 111 -0.54 -5.41 4.75
C LEU A 111 0.14 -6.46 3.88
N ALA A 112 0.66 -7.53 4.48
CA ALA A 112 1.30 -8.62 3.75
C ALA A 112 0.39 -9.22 2.68
N TRP A 113 -0.88 -9.45 2.98
CA TRP A 113 -1.88 -9.89 2.02
C TRP A 113 -2.06 -8.88 0.87
N GLY A 114 -2.13 -7.60 1.20
CA GLY A 114 -2.27 -6.52 0.21
C GLY A 114 -1.05 -6.42 -0.72
N HIS A 115 0.17 -6.48 -0.15
CA HIS A 115 1.43 -6.49 -0.90
C HIS A 115 1.53 -7.70 -1.83
N ALA A 116 1.25 -8.91 -1.31
CA ALA A 116 1.22 -10.12 -2.12
C ALA A 116 0.21 -10.02 -3.27
N ARG A 117 -1.00 -9.49 -3.00
CA ARG A 117 -2.03 -9.33 -4.03
C ARG A 117 -1.62 -8.32 -5.11
N ALA A 118 -1.03 -7.17 -4.74
CA ALA A 118 -0.56 -6.19 -5.70
C ALA A 118 0.56 -6.75 -6.58
N LEU A 119 1.50 -7.47 -5.97
CA LEU A 119 2.60 -8.13 -6.66
C LEU A 119 2.09 -9.20 -7.64
N GLU A 120 1.24 -10.12 -7.19
CA GLU A 120 0.66 -11.18 -8.03
C GLU A 120 -0.13 -10.61 -9.22
N ASN A 121 -0.92 -9.55 -9.01
CA ASN A 121 -1.66 -8.91 -10.08
C ASN A 121 -0.71 -8.30 -11.13
N LEU A 122 0.42 -7.71 -10.71
CA LEU A 122 1.39 -7.12 -11.63
C LEU A 122 2.16 -8.20 -12.38
N LEU A 123 2.53 -9.31 -11.73
CA LEU A 123 3.20 -10.46 -12.35
C LEU A 123 2.32 -11.21 -13.38
N GLN A 124 1.03 -10.91 -13.46
CA GLN A 124 0.18 -11.35 -14.59
C GLN A 124 0.50 -10.58 -15.89
N GLN A 125 1.08 -9.38 -15.77
CA GLN A 125 1.29 -8.43 -16.87
C GLN A 125 2.76 -8.34 -17.29
N VAL A 126 3.69 -8.62 -16.37
CA VAL A 126 5.14 -8.49 -16.59
C VAL A 126 5.89 -9.71 -16.06
N GLU A 127 7.05 -9.99 -16.67
CA GLU A 127 8.03 -10.94 -16.15
C GLU A 127 9.08 -10.20 -15.33
N CYS A 128 9.27 -10.61 -14.07
CA CYS A 128 10.21 -9.98 -13.16
C CYS A 128 10.62 -10.95 -12.05
N ASP A 129 11.92 -10.98 -11.72
CA ASP A 129 12.50 -11.86 -10.71
C ASP A 129 12.81 -11.14 -9.39
N LEU A 130 12.64 -9.81 -9.33
CA LEU A 130 13.00 -8.99 -8.17
C LEU A 130 11.85 -8.07 -7.76
N ALA A 131 11.47 -8.12 -6.48
CA ALA A 131 10.59 -7.15 -5.87
C ALA A 131 11.26 -6.50 -4.65
N ILE A 132 11.03 -5.20 -4.46
CA ILE A 132 11.55 -4.39 -3.36
C ILE A 132 10.36 -3.77 -2.64
N ALA A 133 10.32 -3.91 -1.31
CA ALA A 133 9.29 -3.30 -0.47
C ALA A 133 9.92 -2.64 0.77
N ASP A 134 9.24 -1.60 1.29
CA ASP A 134 9.61 -1.06 2.61
C ASP A 134 9.30 -2.07 3.71
N GLN A 135 10.14 -2.07 4.75
CA GLN A 135 10.03 -3.04 5.83
C GLN A 135 8.93 -2.60 6.82
N PHE A 136 7.83 -3.34 6.88
CA PHE A 136 6.75 -3.10 7.84
C PHE A 136 6.56 -4.23 8.84
N GLY A 137 7.30 -5.33 8.70
CA GLY A 137 7.21 -6.51 9.57
C GLY A 137 8.15 -7.63 9.16
N ASP A 138 7.83 -8.85 9.59
CA ASP A 138 8.56 -10.06 9.18
C ASP A 138 8.31 -10.36 7.70
N GLU A 139 9.37 -10.46 6.92
CA GLU A 139 9.34 -10.78 5.48
C GLU A 139 8.52 -12.03 5.17
N ARG A 140 8.58 -13.02 6.06
CA ARG A 140 7.81 -14.27 5.95
C ARG A 140 6.31 -14.05 5.84
N LEU A 141 5.78 -12.94 6.35
CA LEU A 141 4.35 -12.62 6.23
C LEU A 141 3.95 -12.40 4.77
N ILE A 142 4.78 -11.69 3.98
CA ILE A 142 4.52 -11.48 2.55
C ILE A 142 4.75 -12.80 1.80
N LEU A 143 5.89 -13.45 2.03
CA LEU A 143 6.25 -14.72 1.37
C LEU A 143 5.17 -15.79 1.54
N ASN A 144 4.60 -15.91 2.75
CA ASN A 144 3.51 -16.84 3.05
C ASN A 144 2.16 -16.44 2.39
N ALA A 145 1.99 -15.18 2.03
CA ALA A 145 0.79 -14.69 1.37
C ALA A 145 0.88 -14.78 -0.17
N LEU A 146 2.08 -14.99 -0.73
CA LEU A 146 2.32 -15.12 -2.17
C LEU A 146 1.74 -16.42 -2.72
N GLN A 147 1.23 -16.34 -3.95
CA GLN A 147 0.71 -17.45 -4.74
C GLN A 147 1.79 -17.97 -5.73
N GLU A 148 1.38 -18.64 -6.80
CA GLU A 148 2.30 -19.39 -7.68
C GLU A 148 3.38 -18.50 -8.33
N LYS A 149 3.04 -17.36 -8.89
CA LYS A 149 4.00 -16.49 -9.57
C LYS A 149 4.91 -15.77 -8.57
N GLY A 150 4.32 -15.22 -7.51
CA GLY A 150 5.07 -14.50 -6.50
C GLY A 150 6.03 -15.37 -5.70
N LYS A 151 5.78 -16.69 -5.58
CA LYS A 151 6.70 -17.62 -4.91
C LYS A 151 8.04 -17.78 -5.63
N GLN A 152 8.11 -17.43 -6.91
CA GLN A 152 9.34 -17.51 -7.70
C GLN A 152 10.14 -16.21 -7.66
N ILE A 153 9.55 -15.11 -7.17
CA ILE A 153 10.20 -13.81 -7.12
C ILE A 153 11.11 -13.68 -5.90
N ARG A 154 12.25 -13.06 -6.09
CA ARG A 154 13.12 -12.66 -4.99
C ARG A 154 12.55 -11.38 -4.37
N LEU A 155 11.99 -11.48 -3.17
CA LEU A 155 11.53 -10.32 -2.39
C LEU A 155 12.69 -9.79 -1.53
N VAL A 156 12.92 -8.48 -1.58
CA VAL A 156 13.87 -7.76 -0.73
C VAL A 156 13.10 -6.74 0.09
N GLN A 157 13.02 -6.94 1.40
CA GLN A 157 12.55 -5.91 2.32
C GLN A 157 13.73 -5.17 2.91
N ARG A 158 13.69 -3.84 2.87
CA ARG A 158 14.70 -2.99 3.50
C ARG A 158 14.09 -1.73 4.08
N THR A 159 14.71 -1.23 5.13
CA THR A 159 14.39 0.10 5.66
C THR A 159 14.76 1.19 4.65
N LYS A 160 13.93 2.22 4.53
CA LYS A 160 14.11 3.33 3.57
C LYS A 160 14.15 2.82 2.12
N ALA A 161 13.32 1.82 1.79
CA ALA A 161 13.23 1.28 0.44
C ALA A 161 12.78 2.34 -0.59
N GLU A 162 12.12 3.40 -0.14
CA GLU A 162 11.73 4.57 -0.95
C GLU A 162 12.90 5.35 -1.58
N SER A 163 14.14 5.01 -1.25
CA SER A 163 15.33 5.48 -1.98
C SER A 163 15.46 4.83 -3.36
N ASP A 164 14.80 3.70 -3.60
CA ASP A 164 14.66 3.07 -4.91
C ASP A 164 13.53 3.71 -5.69
N LEU A 165 13.74 4.06 -6.97
CA LEU A 165 12.75 4.78 -7.78
C LEU A 165 11.50 3.95 -8.08
N ALA A 166 11.59 2.61 -8.12
CA ALA A 166 10.42 1.76 -8.28
C ALA A 166 9.52 1.84 -7.03
N VAL A 167 10.11 1.81 -5.83
CA VAL A 167 9.37 1.96 -4.57
C VAL A 167 8.83 3.39 -4.42
N ALA A 168 9.62 4.41 -4.80
CA ALA A 168 9.18 5.80 -4.81
C ALA A 168 7.98 6.02 -5.75
N ALA A 169 8.01 5.45 -6.95
CA ALA A 169 6.87 5.48 -7.87
C ALA A 169 5.63 4.77 -7.28
N ALA A 170 5.81 3.62 -6.64
CA ALA A 170 4.74 2.92 -5.93
C ALA A 170 4.14 3.78 -4.80
N SER A 171 5.00 4.46 -4.00
CA SER A 171 4.55 5.34 -2.92
C SER A 171 3.69 6.49 -3.44
N ILE A 172 4.07 7.09 -4.58
CA ILE A 172 3.29 8.16 -5.24
C ILE A 172 1.94 7.62 -5.72
N LEU A 173 1.91 6.47 -6.40
CA LEU A 173 0.65 5.90 -6.87
C LEU A 173 -0.28 5.51 -5.72
N ALA A 174 0.25 4.89 -4.66
CA ALA A 174 -0.54 4.55 -3.48
C ALA A 174 -1.11 5.80 -2.81
N ARG A 175 -0.29 6.85 -2.68
CA ARG A 175 -0.71 8.12 -2.06
C ARG A 175 -1.74 8.86 -2.90
N ALA A 176 -1.54 8.95 -4.22
CA ALA A 176 -2.49 9.58 -5.13
C ALA A 176 -3.87 8.90 -5.07
N GLU A 177 -3.91 7.58 -5.14
CA GLU A 177 -5.16 6.81 -5.06
C GLU A 177 -5.85 6.99 -3.69
N PHE A 178 -5.06 7.02 -2.59
CA PHE A 178 -5.57 7.31 -1.26
C PHE A 178 -6.23 8.70 -1.20
N LEU A 179 -5.54 9.73 -1.69
CA LEU A 179 -6.04 11.12 -1.69
C LEU A 179 -7.32 11.27 -2.50
N GLN A 180 -7.36 10.70 -3.70
CA GLN A 180 -8.54 10.75 -4.57
C GLN A 180 -9.76 10.07 -3.94
N ARG A 181 -9.55 8.93 -3.28
CA ARG A 181 -10.65 8.22 -2.59
C ARG A 181 -11.11 8.93 -1.33
N LEU A 182 -10.17 9.51 -0.57
CA LEU A 182 -10.52 10.30 0.62
C LEU A 182 -11.32 11.55 0.25
N ASP A 183 -10.94 12.21 -0.84
CA ASP A 183 -11.67 13.37 -1.37
C ASP A 183 -13.09 12.98 -1.80
N ARG A 184 -13.26 11.89 -2.55
CA ARG A 184 -14.60 11.36 -2.92
C ARG A 184 -15.48 11.09 -1.70
N LEU A 185 -14.93 10.45 -0.66
CA LEU A 185 -15.66 10.21 0.59
C LEU A 185 -16.05 11.53 1.28
N SER A 186 -15.15 12.52 1.25
CA SER A 186 -15.43 13.87 1.79
C SER A 186 -16.57 14.56 1.03
N GLN A 187 -16.58 14.47 -0.30
CA GLN A 187 -17.65 15.02 -1.16
C GLN A 187 -18.98 14.30 -0.91
N GLU A 188 -19.00 12.95 -0.86
CA GLU A 188 -20.20 12.17 -0.58
C GLU A 188 -20.87 12.54 0.76
N LEU A 189 -20.05 12.87 1.77
CA LEU A 189 -20.52 13.28 3.09
C LEU A 189 -20.76 14.78 3.21
N ASN A 190 -20.44 15.55 2.18
CA ASN A 190 -20.36 17.01 2.30
C ASN A 190 -19.70 17.43 3.63
N THR A 191 -18.54 16.85 3.90
CA THR A 191 -17.79 16.99 5.15
C THR A 191 -16.32 16.69 4.89
N THR A 192 -15.42 17.60 5.17
CA THR A 192 -13.97 17.36 5.01
C THR A 192 -13.50 16.27 5.97
N LEU A 193 -12.89 15.23 5.40
CA LEU A 193 -12.27 14.14 6.15
C LEU A 193 -10.75 14.36 6.20
N PRO A 194 -10.18 14.80 7.34
CA PRO A 194 -8.75 15.05 7.45
C PRO A 194 -7.94 13.76 7.46
N LYS A 195 -6.68 13.86 7.02
CA LYS A 195 -5.68 12.79 7.07
C LYS A 195 -5.15 12.58 8.50
N GLY A 196 -4.57 11.40 8.73
CA GLY A 196 -3.95 11.04 10.00
C GLY A 196 -4.95 10.60 11.07
N ALA A 197 -4.60 10.87 12.35
CA ALA A 197 -5.39 10.51 13.53
C ALA A 197 -5.29 11.60 14.63
N SER A 198 -5.35 12.86 14.22
CA SER A 198 -5.24 14.06 15.07
C SER A 198 -6.59 14.43 15.71
N PRO A 199 -6.62 15.41 16.64
CA PRO A 199 -7.88 15.96 17.17
C PRO A 199 -8.85 16.47 16.09
N ALA A 200 -8.35 17.01 14.97
CA ALA A 200 -9.20 17.41 13.84
C ALA A 200 -9.91 16.21 13.19
N VAL A 201 -9.26 15.05 13.15
CA VAL A 201 -9.85 13.79 12.67
C VAL A 201 -10.95 13.31 13.62
N GLU A 202 -10.73 13.42 14.93
CA GLU A 202 -11.74 13.10 15.95
C GLU A 202 -12.98 13.98 15.80
N LEU A 203 -12.79 15.29 15.66
CA LEU A 203 -13.89 16.25 15.46
C LEU A 203 -14.70 15.91 14.19
N ALA A 204 -14.01 15.64 13.07
CA ALA A 204 -14.67 15.23 11.82
C ALA A 204 -15.46 13.92 12.02
N GLY A 205 -14.90 12.94 12.75
CA GLY A 205 -15.60 11.69 13.08
C GLY A 205 -16.88 11.92 13.88
N ARG A 206 -16.84 12.79 14.89
CA ARG A 206 -18.04 13.18 15.66
C ARG A 206 -19.08 13.87 14.79
N MET A 207 -18.65 14.71 13.83
CA MET A 207 -19.57 15.34 12.87
C MET A 207 -20.24 14.31 11.97
N VAL A 208 -19.50 13.31 11.47
CA VAL A 208 -20.05 12.21 10.67
C VAL A 208 -21.10 11.44 11.49
N VAL A 209 -20.78 11.06 12.73
CA VAL A 209 -21.72 10.33 13.60
C VAL A 209 -22.97 11.17 13.89
N LYS A 210 -22.81 12.46 14.19
CA LYS A 210 -23.94 13.37 14.46
C LYS A 210 -24.88 13.51 13.26
N LYS A 211 -24.31 13.60 12.04
CA LYS A 211 -25.07 13.89 10.82
C LYS A 211 -25.66 12.62 10.16
N TYR A 212 -24.94 11.51 10.23
CA TYR A 212 -25.27 10.32 9.44
C TYR A 212 -25.45 9.04 10.27
N GLY A 213 -25.26 9.14 11.59
CA GLY A 213 -25.35 8.00 12.48
C GLY A 213 -24.05 7.19 12.60
N ARG A 214 -24.03 6.30 13.59
CA ARG A 214 -22.86 5.49 13.98
C ARG A 214 -22.43 4.51 12.86
N ASP A 215 -23.40 3.91 12.18
CA ASP A 215 -23.13 2.91 11.13
C ASP A 215 -22.37 3.49 9.94
N ARG A 216 -22.65 4.77 9.63
CA ARG A 216 -21.92 5.46 8.54
C ARG A 216 -20.43 5.60 8.82
N LEU A 217 -20.02 5.70 10.09
CA LEU A 217 -18.61 5.77 10.45
C LEU A 217 -17.82 4.57 9.91
N GLY A 218 -18.36 3.36 10.00
CA GLY A 218 -17.71 2.14 9.51
C GLY A 218 -17.49 2.10 7.99
N THR A 219 -18.20 2.93 7.22
CA THR A 219 -18.03 3.00 5.76
C THR A 219 -16.96 4.00 5.32
N VAL A 220 -16.47 4.85 6.23
CA VAL A 220 -15.51 5.92 5.93
C VAL A 220 -14.24 5.87 6.79
N ALA A 221 -14.25 5.14 7.90
CA ALA A 221 -13.17 5.07 8.88
C ALA A 221 -12.73 3.63 9.20
N LYS A 222 -11.46 3.48 9.60
CA LYS A 222 -10.86 2.22 10.08
C LYS A 222 -11.10 2.08 11.58
N LEU A 223 -12.11 1.31 11.97
CA LEU A 223 -12.65 1.26 13.33
C LEU A 223 -11.70 0.69 14.39
N HIS A 224 -10.59 0.05 14.02
CA HIS A 224 -9.62 -0.46 14.98
C HIS A 224 -8.74 0.63 15.61
N PHE A 225 -8.75 1.85 15.07
CA PHE A 225 -8.03 2.98 15.65
C PHE A 225 -8.61 3.39 17.02
N LYS A 226 -7.74 3.80 17.94
CA LYS A 226 -8.16 4.37 19.24
C LYS A 226 -9.11 5.56 19.07
N THR A 227 -8.95 6.32 17.99
CA THR A 227 -9.80 7.44 17.58
C THR A 227 -11.29 7.04 17.55
N THR A 228 -11.63 5.79 17.21
CA THR A 228 -13.02 5.31 17.21
C THR A 228 -13.68 5.48 18.58
N LYS A 229 -13.00 5.07 19.65
CA LYS A 229 -13.51 5.23 21.02
C LYS A 229 -13.72 6.70 21.36
N GLN A 230 -12.75 7.57 21.01
CA GLN A 230 -12.84 9.02 21.24
C GLN A 230 -14.02 9.66 20.49
N VAL A 231 -14.23 9.26 19.22
CA VAL A 231 -15.35 9.72 18.39
C VAL A 231 -16.70 9.30 18.97
N LEU A 232 -16.78 8.06 19.48
CA LEU A 232 -18.02 7.47 20.01
C LEU A 232 -18.28 7.82 21.47
N GLY A 233 -17.33 8.48 22.17
CA GLY A 233 -17.43 8.80 23.61
C GLY A 233 -17.34 7.55 24.48
N GLU A 234 -16.65 6.50 23.99
CA GLU A 234 -16.42 5.27 24.75
C GLU A 234 -15.07 5.36 25.50
N THR A 235 -15.08 5.02 26.78
CA THR A 235 -13.89 4.97 27.64
C THR A 235 -13.10 3.67 27.44
#